data_57f6d6f2db1ee24e3a4cd1c7e4f17c75
#
_entry.id   57f6d6f2db1ee24e3a4cd1c7e4f17c75
#
_cell.length_a   1.000
_cell.length_b   1.000
_cell.length_c   1.000
_cell.angle_alpha   90.00
_cell.angle_beta   90.00
_cell.angle_gamma   90.00
#
_symmetry.space_group_name_H-M   'P 1'
#
loop_
_entity.id
_entity.type
_entity.pdbx_description
1 polymer ?
#
loop_
_entity_poly.entity_id
_entity_poly.type
_entity_poly.pdbx_seq_one_letter_code
_entity_poly.pdbx_strand_id
1 'polypeptide(L)'
;MMNESQFQGILKVLSGIKERSPFYAKKFEGIDLNQIKSQEDFEKLPFSNKSDLREAYPLGLQAVPEEEIVRIHSSSGTTGTPVIIPYTRQDVSDWAEMFKRCYETAGITNLDRIHVTPGYGLWTAGIGFQAGAELLGSMVVPMGPGNTDKQIRMMIDMKSTVLCATSSYALLLAEEITKRGVKDQIHLRKGVIGSERWGEKMRRRIANELGVQLYDIYGLTEIYGPGIAMSCDYECGMHYWDDYLYFEVIDPHTGKNVPDGESGELVVTTLRKQGAPLIRYRTHDLTRLLKGDCPCGRSYPRIDTLIGRTDDMI
;
A
#
# COMPACT_ATOMS: atom_id res chain seq x y z
N MET A 1 10.23 -5.33 17.50
CA MET A 1 10.61 -4.16 18.33
C MET A 1 11.03 -3.01 17.42
N MET A 2 10.63 -1.79 17.76
CA MET A 2 11.04 -0.56 17.09
C MET A 2 12.56 -0.40 17.16
N ASN A 3 13.20 -0.09 16.04
CA ASN A 3 14.62 0.21 16.03
C ASN A 3 14.86 1.72 16.25
N GLU A 4 16.13 2.09 16.52
CA GLU A 4 16.47 3.48 16.82
C GLU A 4 16.13 4.44 15.67
N SER A 5 16.38 4.06 14.42
CA SER A 5 16.06 4.88 13.26
C SER A 5 14.57 5.15 13.12
N GLN A 6 13.74 4.14 13.38
CA GLN A 6 12.27 4.27 13.38
C GLN A 6 11.81 5.20 14.52
N PHE A 7 12.40 5.06 15.71
CA PHE A 7 12.04 5.91 16.84
C PHE A 7 12.40 7.37 16.55
N GLN A 8 13.58 7.64 15.99
CA GLN A 8 13.96 9.00 15.57
C GLN A 8 13.04 9.55 14.47
N GLY A 9 12.60 8.70 13.53
CA GLY A 9 11.60 9.04 12.53
C GLY A 9 10.27 9.46 13.16
N ILE A 10 9.79 8.70 14.15
CA ILE A 10 8.58 9.00 14.91
C ILE A 10 8.71 10.35 15.66
N LEU A 11 9.81 10.57 16.37
CA LEU A 11 10.05 11.82 17.08
C LEU A 11 10.05 13.03 16.13
N LYS A 12 10.61 12.85 14.93
CA LYS A 12 10.59 13.89 13.89
C LYS A 12 9.17 14.18 13.40
N VAL A 13 8.34 13.17 13.20
CA VAL A 13 6.94 13.35 12.81
C VAL A 13 6.15 14.04 13.91
N LEU A 14 6.34 13.63 15.18
CA LEU A 14 5.65 14.20 16.33
C LEU A 14 6.05 15.67 16.59
N SER A 15 7.28 16.06 16.25
CA SER A 15 7.78 17.42 16.47
C SER A 15 6.92 18.44 15.72
N GLY A 16 6.25 19.32 16.46
CA GLY A 16 5.40 20.39 15.94
C GLY A 16 4.16 19.90 15.18
N ILE A 17 3.73 18.64 15.32
CA ILE A 17 2.58 18.13 14.58
C ILE A 17 1.26 18.78 15.00
N LYS A 18 1.13 19.14 16.26
CA LYS A 18 -0.07 19.81 16.80
C LYS A 18 -0.23 21.22 16.23
N GLU A 19 0.88 21.91 15.99
CA GLU A 19 0.90 23.25 15.40
C GLU A 19 0.63 23.23 13.89
N ARG A 20 1.01 22.14 13.24
CA ARG A 20 0.94 22.01 11.77
C ARG A 20 -0.35 21.38 11.27
N SER A 21 -0.97 20.48 12.05
CA SER A 21 -2.15 19.73 11.62
C SER A 21 -3.34 19.97 12.55
N PRO A 22 -4.45 20.57 12.06
CA PRO A 22 -5.68 20.74 12.84
C PRO A 22 -6.20 19.42 13.43
N PHE A 23 -6.07 18.32 12.68
CA PHE A 23 -6.45 17.00 13.14
C PHE A 23 -5.67 16.58 14.39
N TYR A 24 -4.33 16.71 14.36
CA TYR A 24 -3.49 16.31 15.49
C TYR A 24 -3.52 17.32 16.64
N ALA A 25 -3.80 18.59 16.39
CA ALA A 25 -4.07 19.56 17.44
C ALA A 25 -5.23 19.07 18.34
N LYS A 26 -6.33 18.63 17.72
CA LYS A 26 -7.50 18.06 18.41
C LYS A 26 -7.18 16.69 19.02
N LYS A 27 -6.57 15.79 18.23
CA LYS A 27 -6.32 14.38 18.63
C LYS A 27 -5.40 14.26 19.84
N PHE A 28 -4.41 15.14 19.94
CA PHE A 28 -3.41 15.17 21.00
C PHE A 28 -3.63 16.32 21.99
N GLU A 29 -4.86 16.84 22.10
CA GLU A 29 -5.21 17.84 23.12
C GLU A 29 -4.87 17.32 24.52
N GLY A 30 -4.19 18.13 25.33
CA GLY A 30 -3.73 17.76 26.66
C GLY A 30 -2.53 16.81 26.74
N ILE A 31 -2.03 16.32 25.62
CA ILE A 31 -0.85 15.43 25.57
C ILE A 31 0.41 16.26 25.29
N ASP A 32 1.42 16.15 26.17
CA ASP A 32 2.75 16.72 25.92
C ASP A 32 3.61 15.73 25.15
N LEU A 33 3.75 15.95 23.83
CA LEU A 33 4.52 15.08 22.94
C LEU A 33 6.03 15.10 23.24
N ASN A 34 6.54 16.09 23.97
CA ASN A 34 7.94 16.14 24.40
C ASN A 34 8.28 15.10 25.47
N GLN A 35 7.27 14.51 26.09
CA GLN A 35 7.45 13.43 27.08
C GLN A 35 7.62 12.04 26.44
N ILE A 36 7.46 11.92 25.13
CA ILE A 36 7.71 10.66 24.41
C ILE A 36 9.21 10.41 24.33
N LYS A 37 9.72 9.52 25.18
CA LYS A 37 11.16 9.18 25.30
C LYS A 37 11.48 7.72 25.01
N SER A 38 10.45 6.89 24.87
CA SER A 38 10.56 5.46 24.65
C SER A 38 9.46 4.94 23.73
N GLN A 39 9.60 3.71 23.24
CA GLN A 39 8.55 2.99 22.54
C GLN A 39 7.29 2.86 23.42
N GLU A 40 7.45 2.59 24.71
CA GLU A 40 6.34 2.46 25.66
C GLU A 40 5.56 3.78 25.80
N ASP A 41 6.21 4.93 25.75
CA ASP A 41 5.53 6.23 25.78
C ASP A 41 4.78 6.47 24.47
N PHE A 42 5.37 6.12 23.33
CA PHE A 42 4.73 6.20 22.04
C PHE A 42 3.47 5.32 21.95
N GLU A 43 3.52 4.12 22.50
CA GLU A 43 2.40 3.17 22.54
C GLU A 43 1.20 3.65 23.37
N LYS A 44 1.38 4.66 24.23
CA LYS A 44 0.30 5.31 24.97
C LYS A 44 -0.46 6.36 24.16
N LEU A 45 0.07 6.79 23.01
CA LEU A 45 -0.64 7.72 22.15
C LEU A 45 -1.94 7.12 21.60
N PRO A 46 -3.02 7.92 21.52
CA PRO A 46 -4.28 7.43 21.00
C PRO A 46 -4.18 6.99 19.54
N PHE A 47 -4.92 5.97 19.19
CA PHE A 47 -5.07 5.53 17.80
C PHE A 47 -5.90 6.53 17.01
N SER A 48 -5.67 6.56 15.70
CA SER A 48 -6.60 7.11 14.72
C SER A 48 -7.21 5.99 13.87
N ASN A 49 -8.39 6.23 13.34
CA ASN A 49 -9.09 5.31 12.47
C ASN A 49 -9.75 6.05 11.31
N LYS A 50 -10.38 5.34 10.39
CA LYS A 50 -10.97 5.92 9.18
C LYS A 50 -12.10 6.92 9.47
N SER A 51 -12.88 6.75 10.54
CA SER A 51 -13.93 7.71 10.92
C SER A 51 -13.31 9.04 11.38
N ASP A 52 -12.24 8.98 12.16
CA ASP A 52 -11.51 10.19 12.57
C ASP A 52 -11.01 10.98 11.35
N LEU A 53 -10.46 10.26 10.35
CA LEU A 53 -9.95 10.91 9.14
C LEU A 53 -11.06 11.52 8.28
N ARG A 54 -12.26 10.92 8.28
CA ARG A 54 -13.44 11.48 7.60
C ARG A 54 -13.92 12.77 8.25
N GLU A 55 -13.87 12.87 9.57
CA GLU A 55 -14.20 14.10 10.30
C GLU A 55 -13.24 15.25 9.96
N ALA A 56 -12.03 14.94 9.53
CA ALA A 56 -11.03 15.91 9.11
C ALA A 56 -11.22 16.40 7.65
N TYR A 57 -12.31 16.01 6.97
CA TYR A 57 -12.58 16.47 5.61
C TYR A 57 -12.74 18.00 5.54
N PRO A 58 -12.25 18.69 4.47
CA PRO A 58 -11.49 18.09 3.36
C PRO A 58 -9.97 17.96 3.62
N LEU A 59 -9.33 18.90 4.29
CA LEU A 59 -7.85 18.98 4.43
C LEU A 59 -7.37 19.11 5.88
N GLY A 60 -8.20 18.71 6.84
CA GLY A 60 -7.84 18.77 8.25
C GLY A 60 -6.63 17.91 8.65
N LEU A 61 -6.27 16.92 7.83
CA LEU A 61 -5.06 16.10 8.01
C LEU A 61 -3.77 16.84 7.57
N GLN A 62 -3.90 17.89 6.77
CA GLN A 62 -2.75 18.60 6.21
C GLN A 62 -1.80 19.08 7.33
N ALA A 63 -0.51 18.83 7.15
CA ALA A 63 0.54 19.13 8.11
C ALA A 63 1.70 19.97 7.52
N VAL A 64 1.50 20.56 6.35
CA VAL A 64 2.42 21.46 5.66
C VAL A 64 1.65 22.65 5.08
N PRO A 65 2.30 23.78 4.74
CA PRO A 65 1.66 24.88 4.01
C PRO A 65 1.02 24.42 2.70
N GLU A 66 -0.05 25.10 2.28
CA GLU A 66 -0.84 24.72 1.08
C GLU A 66 0.01 24.72 -0.19
N GLU A 67 0.94 25.67 -0.32
CA GLU A 67 1.87 25.80 -1.45
C GLU A 67 2.84 24.63 -1.61
N GLU A 68 3.01 23.79 -0.58
CA GLU A 68 3.82 22.57 -0.66
C GLU A 68 3.02 21.36 -1.16
N ILE A 69 1.70 21.45 -1.21
CA ILE A 69 0.85 20.38 -1.71
C ILE A 69 0.82 20.40 -3.24
N VAL A 70 1.29 19.32 -3.85
CA VAL A 70 1.37 19.19 -5.32
C VAL A 70 0.30 18.24 -5.88
N ARG A 71 -0.34 17.44 -5.02
CA ARG A 71 -1.36 16.45 -5.44
C ARG A 71 -2.22 16.03 -4.26
N ILE A 72 -3.48 15.67 -4.54
CA ILE A 72 -4.35 14.99 -3.60
C ILE A 72 -4.81 13.66 -4.15
N HIS A 73 -5.09 12.72 -3.26
CA HIS A 73 -5.84 11.50 -3.53
C HIS A 73 -6.97 11.35 -2.53
N SER A 74 -7.96 10.54 -2.86
CA SER A 74 -9.06 10.25 -1.94
C SER A 74 -9.43 8.79 -1.92
N SER A 75 -9.98 8.35 -0.80
CA SER A 75 -10.69 7.07 -0.72
C SER A 75 -11.97 7.13 -1.56
N SER A 76 -12.52 5.97 -1.94
CA SER A 76 -13.70 5.86 -2.81
C SER A 76 -14.97 6.57 -2.27
N GLY A 77 -15.04 6.77 -0.95
CA GLY A 77 -16.21 7.41 -0.34
C GLY A 77 -17.52 6.60 -0.40
N THR A 78 -17.49 5.33 -0.79
CA THR A 78 -18.68 4.47 -0.95
C THR A 78 -19.54 4.35 0.30
N THR A 79 -18.94 4.55 1.48
CA THR A 79 -19.59 4.42 2.79
C THR A 79 -19.76 5.78 3.51
N GLY A 80 -19.66 6.90 2.80
CA GLY A 80 -19.79 8.24 3.38
C GLY A 80 -18.77 9.25 2.85
N THR A 81 -18.45 10.29 3.64
CA THR A 81 -17.45 11.30 3.29
C THR A 81 -16.11 10.65 2.96
N PRO A 82 -15.48 10.99 1.81
CA PRO A 82 -14.17 10.45 1.48
C PRO A 82 -13.09 10.99 2.41
N VAL A 83 -12.00 10.26 2.54
CA VAL A 83 -10.75 10.76 3.16
C VAL A 83 -9.90 11.38 2.06
N ILE A 84 -9.50 12.64 2.23
CA ILE A 84 -8.59 13.34 1.30
C ILE A 84 -7.19 13.31 1.88
N ILE A 85 -6.25 12.87 1.05
CA ILE A 85 -4.83 12.77 1.42
C ILE A 85 -4.01 13.72 0.55
N PRO A 86 -3.48 14.81 1.11
CA PRO A 86 -2.56 15.70 0.42
C PRO A 86 -1.14 15.11 0.38
N TYR A 87 -0.45 15.36 -0.73
CA TYR A 87 0.93 14.90 -0.98
C TYR A 87 1.81 16.09 -1.30
N THR A 88 2.97 16.15 -0.65
CA THR A 88 4.08 17.00 -1.08
C THR A 88 4.83 16.38 -2.25
N ARG A 89 5.75 17.14 -2.85
CA ARG A 89 6.67 16.59 -3.88
C ARG A 89 7.50 15.42 -3.32
N GLN A 90 7.92 15.52 -2.05
CA GLN A 90 8.67 14.45 -1.39
C GLN A 90 7.79 13.21 -1.18
N ASP A 91 6.54 13.37 -0.76
CA ASP A 91 5.62 12.24 -0.60
C ASP A 91 5.39 11.49 -1.91
N VAL A 92 5.27 12.22 -3.03
CA VAL A 92 5.14 11.64 -4.38
C VAL A 92 6.39 10.85 -4.74
N SER A 93 7.57 11.40 -4.47
CA SER A 93 8.87 10.75 -4.74
C SER A 93 9.06 9.50 -3.87
N ASP A 94 8.75 9.59 -2.58
CA ASP A 94 8.85 8.47 -1.64
C ASP A 94 7.92 7.31 -2.04
N TRP A 95 6.71 7.63 -2.49
CA TRP A 95 5.77 6.61 -2.95
C TRP A 95 6.23 5.93 -4.25
N ALA A 96 6.78 6.69 -5.20
CA ALA A 96 7.37 6.14 -6.41
C ALA A 96 8.54 5.19 -6.07
N GLU A 97 9.37 5.52 -5.08
CA GLU A 97 10.46 4.66 -4.60
C GLU A 97 9.93 3.36 -3.98
N MET A 98 8.90 3.43 -3.15
CA MET A 98 8.26 2.23 -2.58
C MET A 98 7.71 1.32 -3.68
N PHE A 99 7.07 1.87 -4.72
CA PHE A 99 6.60 1.08 -5.85
C PHE A 99 7.73 0.46 -6.67
N LYS A 100 8.82 1.19 -6.88
CA LYS A 100 10.03 0.64 -7.52
C LYS A 100 10.54 -0.56 -6.73
N ARG A 101 10.62 -0.48 -5.40
CA ARG A 101 10.99 -1.61 -4.53
C ARG A 101 10.03 -2.80 -4.66
N CYS A 102 8.73 -2.54 -4.84
CA CYS A 102 7.77 -3.60 -5.14
C CYS A 102 8.15 -4.35 -6.41
N TYR A 103 8.41 -3.64 -7.50
CA TYR A 103 8.81 -4.25 -8.76
C TYR A 103 10.14 -5.03 -8.64
N GLU A 104 11.14 -4.44 -7.99
CA GLU A 104 12.42 -5.11 -7.72
C GLU A 104 12.24 -6.38 -6.87
N THR A 105 11.31 -6.35 -5.90
CA THR A 105 10.97 -7.51 -5.06
C THR A 105 10.35 -8.64 -5.88
N ALA A 106 9.56 -8.31 -6.90
CA ALA A 106 9.01 -9.26 -7.86
C ALA A 106 10.00 -9.64 -8.98
N GLY A 107 11.26 -9.18 -8.93
CA GLY A 107 12.26 -9.42 -9.98
C GLY A 107 11.87 -8.81 -11.34
N ILE A 108 11.12 -7.70 -11.31
CA ILE A 108 10.79 -6.89 -12.47
C ILE A 108 11.92 -5.87 -12.68
N THR A 109 12.31 -5.65 -13.92
CA THR A 109 13.45 -4.82 -14.29
C THR A 109 13.09 -3.76 -15.33
N ASN A 110 14.02 -2.90 -15.66
CA ASN A 110 13.88 -1.88 -16.71
C ASN A 110 13.66 -2.47 -18.12
N LEU A 111 13.85 -3.77 -18.32
CA LEU A 111 13.57 -4.46 -19.57
C LEU A 111 12.09 -4.88 -19.70
N ASP A 112 11.34 -4.78 -18.64
CA ASP A 112 9.92 -5.15 -18.61
C ASP A 112 9.03 -4.07 -19.22
N ARG A 113 7.86 -4.50 -19.69
CA ARG A 113 6.80 -3.66 -20.22
C ARG A 113 5.58 -3.85 -19.32
N ILE A 114 5.28 -2.82 -18.55
CA ILE A 114 4.32 -2.87 -17.44
C ILE A 114 2.98 -2.33 -17.91
N HIS A 115 2.00 -3.22 -18.00
CA HIS A 115 0.63 -2.94 -18.41
C HIS A 115 -0.21 -2.59 -17.18
N VAL A 116 -0.61 -1.31 -17.05
CA VAL A 116 -1.30 -0.78 -15.88
C VAL A 116 -2.79 -0.64 -16.18
N THR A 117 -3.61 -1.46 -15.53
CA THR A 117 -5.08 -1.44 -15.70
C THR A 117 -5.85 -0.73 -14.60
N PRO A 118 -5.34 -0.54 -13.36
CA PRO A 118 -6.06 0.18 -12.32
C PRO A 118 -6.36 1.64 -12.70
N GLY A 119 -7.42 2.20 -12.09
CA GLY A 119 -7.87 3.56 -12.36
C GLY A 119 -6.85 4.64 -12.02
N TYR A 120 -6.90 5.70 -12.79
CA TYR A 120 -6.18 6.96 -12.57
C TYR A 120 -7.12 8.01 -11.98
N GLY A 121 -6.59 9.11 -11.47
CA GLY A 121 -7.36 10.22 -10.93
C GLY A 121 -7.28 10.32 -9.41
N LEU A 122 -8.39 10.60 -8.74
CA LEU A 122 -8.42 10.73 -7.28
C LEU A 122 -8.06 9.46 -6.55
N TRP A 123 -8.40 8.30 -7.11
CA TRP A 123 -7.95 7.03 -6.56
C TRP A 123 -6.47 6.78 -6.86
N THR A 124 -5.78 6.17 -5.88
CA THR A 124 -4.31 6.11 -5.86
C THR A 124 -3.69 5.13 -6.85
N ALA A 125 -4.40 4.06 -7.26
CA ALA A 125 -3.74 2.89 -7.79
C ALA A 125 -2.93 3.13 -9.08
N GLY A 126 -3.57 3.56 -10.17
CA GLY A 126 -2.92 3.65 -11.49
C GLY A 126 -1.65 4.49 -11.51
N ILE A 127 -1.71 5.67 -10.88
CA ILE A 127 -0.57 6.60 -10.91
C ILE A 127 0.63 6.10 -10.09
N GLY A 128 0.37 5.34 -9.01
CA GLY A 128 1.44 4.74 -8.21
C GLY A 128 2.20 3.66 -9.00
N PHE A 129 1.47 2.77 -9.64
CA PHE A 129 2.05 1.76 -10.54
C PHE A 129 2.89 2.39 -11.64
N GLN A 130 2.38 3.45 -12.27
CA GLN A 130 3.11 4.16 -13.31
C GLN A 130 4.37 4.83 -12.77
N ALA A 131 4.28 5.59 -11.71
CA ALA A 131 5.41 6.34 -11.15
C ALA A 131 6.57 5.42 -10.74
N GLY A 132 6.27 4.28 -10.11
CA GLY A 132 7.29 3.28 -9.75
C GLY A 132 7.93 2.62 -10.96
N ALA A 133 7.14 2.32 -12.00
CA ALA A 133 7.64 1.73 -13.24
C ALA A 133 8.56 2.70 -14.01
N GLU A 134 8.18 3.98 -14.11
CA GLU A 134 9.01 5.02 -14.71
C GLU A 134 10.32 5.21 -13.94
N LEU A 135 10.26 5.22 -12.61
CA LEU A 135 11.45 5.32 -11.77
C LEU A 135 12.37 4.10 -11.90
N LEU A 136 11.81 2.91 -12.10
CA LEU A 136 12.56 1.69 -12.42
C LEU A 136 13.21 1.74 -13.81
N GLY A 137 12.70 2.58 -14.70
CA GLY A 137 13.14 2.67 -16.09
C GLY A 137 12.43 1.71 -17.03
N SER A 138 11.32 1.10 -16.61
CA SER A 138 10.51 0.21 -17.44
C SER A 138 9.59 0.97 -18.38
N MET A 139 9.23 0.36 -19.51
CA MET A 139 8.18 0.88 -20.38
C MET A 139 6.81 0.71 -19.71
N VAL A 140 6.09 1.79 -19.52
CA VAL A 140 4.70 1.76 -19.01
C VAL A 140 3.71 1.76 -20.16
N VAL A 141 2.69 0.90 -20.06
CA VAL A 141 1.49 0.91 -20.91
C VAL A 141 0.32 1.36 -20.04
N PRO A 142 0.04 2.69 -19.92
CA PRO A 142 -0.88 3.26 -18.95
C PRO A 142 -2.33 3.23 -19.46
N MET A 143 -2.95 2.05 -19.41
CA MET A 143 -4.26 1.82 -20.00
C MET A 143 -5.41 2.38 -19.15
N GLY A 144 -5.31 2.26 -17.83
CA GLY A 144 -6.46 2.49 -16.96
C GLY A 144 -7.54 1.41 -17.08
N PRO A 145 -8.70 1.57 -16.42
CA PRO A 145 -9.73 0.53 -16.36
C PRO A 145 -10.59 0.45 -17.62
N GLY A 146 -11.20 -0.71 -17.82
CA GLY A 146 -12.21 -0.95 -18.87
C GLY A 146 -11.63 -1.20 -20.26
N ASN A 147 -12.52 -1.28 -21.25
CA ASN A 147 -12.22 -1.54 -22.65
C ASN A 147 -11.34 -2.79 -22.87
N THR A 148 -11.86 -3.95 -22.47
CA THR A 148 -11.15 -5.23 -22.48
C THR A 148 -10.58 -5.58 -23.85
N ASP A 149 -11.27 -5.24 -24.95
CA ASP A 149 -10.77 -5.45 -26.31
C ASP A 149 -9.47 -4.68 -26.57
N LYS A 150 -9.46 -3.41 -26.20
CA LYS A 150 -8.26 -2.57 -26.34
C LYS A 150 -7.14 -3.03 -25.42
N GLN A 151 -7.46 -3.46 -24.19
CA GLN A 151 -6.48 -4.02 -23.25
C GLN A 151 -5.73 -5.20 -23.88
N ILE A 152 -6.46 -6.19 -24.39
CA ILE A 152 -5.86 -7.40 -24.99
C ILE A 152 -5.06 -7.04 -26.23
N ARG A 153 -5.59 -6.20 -27.11
CA ARG A 153 -4.86 -5.72 -28.28
C ARG A 153 -3.53 -5.06 -27.90
N MET A 154 -3.57 -4.12 -26.95
CA MET A 154 -2.37 -3.42 -26.52
C MET A 154 -1.37 -4.34 -25.81
N MET A 155 -1.82 -5.35 -25.06
CA MET A 155 -0.93 -6.36 -24.49
C MET A 155 -0.16 -7.12 -25.57
N ILE A 156 -0.84 -7.47 -26.66
CA ILE A 156 -0.23 -8.17 -27.82
C ILE A 156 0.73 -7.23 -28.56
N ASP A 157 0.25 -6.06 -29.00
CA ASP A 157 1.00 -5.12 -29.81
C ASP A 157 2.25 -4.60 -29.08
N MET A 158 2.13 -4.27 -27.80
CA MET A 158 3.22 -3.78 -26.96
C MET A 158 4.03 -4.90 -26.33
N LYS A 159 3.64 -6.16 -26.51
CA LYS A 159 4.31 -7.33 -25.89
C LYS A 159 4.51 -7.14 -24.39
N SER A 160 3.45 -6.73 -23.68
CA SER A 160 3.50 -6.47 -22.25
C SER A 160 3.96 -7.71 -21.49
N THR A 161 4.89 -7.53 -20.53
CA THR A 161 5.50 -8.64 -19.77
C THR A 161 4.98 -8.71 -18.33
N VAL A 162 4.42 -7.61 -17.82
CA VAL A 162 3.87 -7.50 -16.47
C VAL A 162 2.47 -6.92 -16.54
N LEU A 163 1.52 -7.55 -15.85
CA LEU A 163 0.16 -7.05 -15.66
C LEU A 163 0.01 -6.50 -14.23
N CYS A 164 -0.41 -5.23 -14.11
CA CYS A 164 -0.89 -4.65 -12.87
C CYS A 164 -2.41 -4.56 -12.92
N ALA A 165 -3.12 -5.21 -11.99
CA ALA A 165 -4.57 -5.28 -12.01
C ALA A 165 -5.16 -5.53 -10.61
N THR A 166 -6.48 -5.31 -10.47
CA THR A 166 -7.25 -5.94 -9.39
C THR A 166 -7.46 -7.42 -9.70
N SER A 167 -7.73 -8.23 -8.68
CA SER A 167 -7.89 -9.68 -8.86
C SER A 167 -9.09 -10.03 -9.76
N SER A 168 -10.20 -9.33 -9.60
CA SER A 168 -11.40 -9.52 -10.42
C SER A 168 -11.15 -9.19 -11.89
N TYR A 169 -10.40 -8.10 -12.16
CA TYR A 169 -10.10 -7.71 -13.54
C TYR A 169 -9.04 -8.62 -14.20
N ALA A 170 -8.06 -9.07 -13.43
CA ALA A 170 -7.08 -10.06 -13.91
C ALA A 170 -7.77 -11.38 -14.31
N LEU A 171 -8.76 -11.82 -13.52
CA LEU A 171 -9.56 -13.00 -13.86
C LEU A 171 -10.37 -12.79 -15.15
N LEU A 172 -11.03 -11.63 -15.28
CA LEU A 172 -11.77 -11.29 -16.50
C LEU A 172 -10.87 -11.31 -17.75
N LEU A 173 -9.67 -10.73 -17.64
CA LEU A 173 -8.70 -10.74 -18.74
C LEU A 173 -8.25 -12.16 -19.08
N ALA A 174 -8.01 -13.01 -18.08
CA ALA A 174 -7.63 -14.40 -18.27
C ALA A 174 -8.73 -15.17 -19.03
N GLU A 175 -9.99 -15.01 -18.63
CA GLU A 175 -11.15 -15.62 -19.30
C GLU A 175 -11.30 -15.14 -20.75
N GLU A 176 -11.20 -13.84 -20.99
CA GLU A 176 -11.35 -13.28 -22.34
C GLU A 176 -10.19 -13.66 -23.27
N ILE A 177 -8.95 -13.72 -22.78
CA ILE A 177 -7.78 -14.18 -23.54
C ILE A 177 -7.97 -15.65 -23.93
N THR A 178 -8.41 -16.50 -23.01
CA THR A 178 -8.69 -17.91 -23.24
C THR A 178 -9.81 -18.10 -24.27
N LYS A 179 -10.93 -17.40 -24.08
CA LYS A 179 -12.09 -17.44 -24.96
C LYS A 179 -11.77 -17.04 -26.42
N ARG A 180 -10.87 -16.08 -26.59
CA ARG A 180 -10.43 -15.60 -27.91
C ARG A 180 -9.37 -16.48 -28.56
N GLY A 181 -8.78 -17.41 -27.80
CA GLY A 181 -7.72 -18.28 -28.30
C GLY A 181 -6.42 -17.53 -28.66
N VAL A 182 -6.14 -16.42 -27.98
CA VAL A 182 -4.97 -15.57 -28.28
C VAL A 182 -3.84 -15.68 -27.25
N LYS A 183 -3.88 -16.70 -26.40
CA LYS A 183 -2.88 -16.90 -25.33
C LYS A 183 -1.46 -16.96 -25.87
N ASP A 184 -1.24 -17.57 -27.02
CA ASP A 184 0.09 -17.69 -27.65
C ASP A 184 0.66 -16.36 -28.13
N GLN A 185 -0.17 -15.30 -28.19
CA GLN A 185 0.24 -13.95 -28.56
C GLN A 185 0.52 -13.07 -27.32
N ILE A 186 0.22 -13.58 -26.13
CA ILE A 186 0.42 -12.87 -24.86
C ILE A 186 1.82 -13.16 -24.33
N HIS A 187 2.55 -12.11 -23.96
CA HIS A 187 3.92 -12.19 -23.45
C HIS A 187 4.04 -11.96 -21.94
N LEU A 188 2.91 -11.93 -21.23
CA LEU A 188 2.91 -11.75 -19.77
C LEU A 188 3.68 -12.87 -19.07
N ARG A 189 4.52 -12.48 -18.11
CA ARG A 189 5.30 -13.39 -17.25
C ARG A 189 4.94 -13.22 -15.78
N LYS A 190 4.56 -12.00 -15.39
CA LYS A 190 4.27 -11.65 -14.01
C LYS A 190 2.98 -10.85 -13.90
N GLY A 191 2.28 -11.02 -12.76
CA GLY A 191 1.12 -10.24 -12.40
C GLY A 191 1.30 -9.64 -11.01
N VAL A 192 1.13 -8.33 -10.89
CA VAL A 192 1.12 -7.59 -9.62
C VAL A 192 -0.34 -7.27 -9.32
N ILE A 193 -0.90 -7.95 -8.34
CA ILE A 193 -2.34 -7.99 -8.08
C ILE A 193 -2.62 -7.47 -6.67
N GLY A 194 -3.62 -6.62 -6.53
CA GLY A 194 -4.00 -6.06 -5.23
C GLY A 194 -5.37 -5.41 -5.22
N SER A 195 -5.62 -4.63 -4.18
CA SER A 195 -6.84 -3.84 -3.92
C SER A 195 -8.11 -4.64 -3.61
N GLU A 196 -8.11 -5.94 -3.81
CA GLU A 196 -9.24 -6.83 -3.51
C GLU A 196 -8.73 -8.09 -2.80
N ARG A 197 -9.57 -8.66 -1.93
CA ARG A 197 -9.29 -9.98 -1.36
C ARG A 197 -9.55 -11.04 -2.43
N TRP A 198 -8.64 -11.98 -2.54
CA TRP A 198 -8.76 -13.08 -3.48
C TRP A 198 -8.25 -14.38 -2.88
N GLY A 199 -9.00 -15.44 -3.11
CA GLY A 199 -8.69 -16.75 -2.57
C GLY A 199 -7.74 -17.54 -3.47
N GLU A 200 -7.14 -18.57 -2.89
CA GLU A 200 -6.17 -19.45 -3.56
C GLU A 200 -6.69 -20.06 -4.86
N LYS A 201 -7.98 -20.38 -4.92
CA LYS A 201 -8.60 -20.92 -6.14
C LYS A 201 -8.55 -19.92 -7.31
N MET A 202 -8.86 -18.64 -7.04
CA MET A 202 -8.80 -17.57 -8.03
C MET A 202 -7.35 -17.33 -8.45
N ARG A 203 -6.43 -17.27 -7.47
CA ARG A 203 -5.00 -17.10 -7.69
C ARG A 203 -4.45 -18.14 -8.66
N ARG A 204 -4.68 -19.43 -8.38
CA ARG A 204 -4.24 -20.53 -9.26
C ARG A 204 -4.85 -20.44 -10.65
N ARG A 205 -6.12 -20.08 -10.75
CA ARG A 205 -6.80 -19.94 -12.04
C ARG A 205 -6.16 -18.85 -12.88
N ILE A 206 -5.98 -17.65 -12.34
CA ILE A 206 -5.33 -16.53 -13.05
C ILE A 206 -3.91 -16.91 -13.47
N ALA A 207 -3.12 -17.49 -12.56
CA ALA A 207 -1.75 -17.92 -12.85
C ALA A 207 -1.67 -18.90 -14.01
N ASN A 208 -2.55 -19.91 -14.02
CA ASN A 208 -2.56 -20.96 -15.04
C ASN A 208 -3.09 -20.46 -16.40
N GLU A 209 -4.18 -19.70 -16.40
CA GLU A 209 -4.78 -19.21 -17.63
C GLU A 209 -3.89 -18.17 -18.33
N LEU A 210 -3.28 -17.25 -17.58
CA LEU A 210 -2.34 -16.26 -18.13
C LEU A 210 -0.90 -16.78 -18.30
N GLY A 211 -0.53 -17.85 -17.60
CA GLY A 211 0.84 -18.37 -17.58
C GLY A 211 1.81 -17.44 -16.83
N VAL A 212 1.37 -16.84 -15.74
CA VAL A 212 2.12 -15.81 -14.99
C VAL A 212 2.42 -16.22 -13.56
N GLN A 213 3.53 -15.74 -13.03
CA GLN A 213 3.78 -15.72 -11.59
C GLN A 213 3.07 -14.51 -10.98
N LEU A 214 2.36 -14.71 -9.87
CA LEU A 214 1.55 -13.68 -9.24
C LEU A 214 2.18 -13.19 -7.93
N TYR A 215 2.07 -11.88 -7.72
CA TYR A 215 2.55 -11.18 -6.53
C TYR A 215 1.43 -10.36 -5.93
N ASP A 216 1.29 -10.43 -4.61
CA ASP A 216 0.37 -9.57 -3.86
C ASP A 216 1.03 -8.24 -3.55
N ILE A 217 0.33 -7.15 -3.85
CA ILE A 217 0.70 -5.80 -3.45
C ILE A 217 -0.34 -5.27 -2.46
N TYR A 218 0.13 -4.67 -1.37
CA TYR A 218 -0.72 -4.16 -0.31
C TYR A 218 -0.54 -2.66 -0.13
N GLY A 219 -1.62 -2.00 0.29
CA GLY A 219 -1.64 -0.61 0.68
C GLY A 219 -3.05 -0.08 0.87
N LEU A 220 -3.11 1.12 1.43
CA LEU A 220 -4.35 1.88 1.66
C LEU A 220 -4.15 3.31 1.19
N THR A 221 -5.21 3.92 0.65
CA THR A 221 -5.21 5.31 0.21
C THR A 221 -4.78 6.25 1.32
N GLU A 222 -5.20 5.98 2.55
CA GLU A 222 -4.92 6.80 3.74
C GLU A 222 -3.43 6.88 4.06
N ILE A 223 -2.65 5.84 3.73
CA ILE A 223 -1.21 5.80 4.03
C ILE A 223 -0.40 6.41 2.88
N TYR A 224 -0.33 5.75 1.74
CA TYR A 224 0.25 6.24 0.47
C TYR A 224 -0.55 5.75 -0.73
N GLY A 225 -1.30 4.68 -0.60
CA GLY A 225 -1.91 3.89 -1.64
C GLY A 225 -1.28 2.50 -1.70
N PRO A 226 -1.48 1.72 -2.76
CA PRO A 226 -0.79 0.44 -2.93
C PRO A 226 0.72 0.63 -2.99
N GLY A 227 1.47 -0.40 -2.64
CA GLY A 227 2.93 -0.41 -2.70
C GLY A 227 3.64 -0.23 -1.37
N ILE A 228 2.92 -0.25 -0.24
CA ILE A 228 3.55 -0.22 1.09
C ILE A 228 4.08 -1.59 1.54
N ALA A 229 3.58 -2.66 0.94
CA ALA A 229 4.12 -4.01 1.11
C ALA A 229 3.91 -4.85 -0.16
N MET A 230 4.76 -5.86 -0.36
CA MET A 230 4.79 -6.70 -1.55
C MET A 230 5.27 -8.10 -1.23
N SER A 231 4.61 -9.13 -1.79
CA SER A 231 5.11 -10.51 -1.72
C SER A 231 6.36 -10.69 -2.61
N CYS A 232 7.15 -11.71 -2.30
CA CYS A 232 8.31 -12.11 -3.10
C CYS A 232 8.09 -13.49 -3.72
N ASP A 233 9.08 -14.01 -4.43
CA ASP A 233 9.03 -15.31 -5.13
C ASP A 233 8.74 -16.52 -4.22
N TYR A 234 8.94 -16.40 -2.92
CA TYR A 234 8.86 -17.50 -1.96
C TYR A 234 7.51 -17.63 -1.26
N GLU A 235 6.54 -16.76 -1.58
CA GLU A 235 5.18 -16.79 -1.02
C GLU A 235 5.15 -16.87 0.54
N CYS A 236 6.11 -16.24 1.20
CA CYS A 236 6.30 -16.25 2.66
C CYS A 236 5.95 -14.90 3.29
N GLY A 237 4.78 -14.37 2.98
CA GLY A 237 4.31 -13.06 3.42
C GLY A 237 4.72 -11.92 2.49
N MET A 238 4.55 -10.70 2.98
CA MET A 238 4.83 -9.47 2.23
C MET A 238 5.90 -8.65 2.94
N HIS A 239 6.97 -8.29 2.22
CA HIS A 239 7.95 -7.32 2.69
C HIS A 239 7.36 -5.93 2.72
N TYR A 240 7.62 -5.17 3.78
CA TYR A 240 7.24 -3.77 3.89
C TYR A 240 8.47 -2.89 4.13
N TRP A 241 8.33 -1.59 3.88
CA TRP A 241 9.44 -0.65 3.85
C TRP A 241 9.56 0.03 5.22
N ASP A 242 10.33 -0.57 6.11
CA ASP A 242 10.47 -0.16 7.52
C ASP A 242 11.26 1.13 7.73
N ASP A 243 11.85 1.67 6.69
CA ASP A 243 12.41 3.02 6.64
C ASP A 243 11.39 4.13 6.30
N TYR A 244 10.20 3.73 5.81
CA TYR A 244 9.07 4.62 5.53
C TYR A 244 7.92 4.46 6.52
N LEU A 245 7.78 3.27 7.09
CA LEU A 245 6.61 2.86 7.85
C LEU A 245 7.02 2.08 9.10
N TYR A 246 6.36 2.38 10.20
CA TYR A 246 6.41 1.55 11.40
C TYR A 246 5.09 0.79 11.55
N PHE A 247 5.19 -0.53 11.64
CA PHE A 247 4.05 -1.42 11.80
C PHE A 247 3.97 -1.95 13.22
N GLU A 248 2.78 -1.85 13.83
CA GLU A 248 2.40 -2.52 15.05
C GLU A 248 1.31 -3.55 14.71
N VAL A 249 1.27 -4.66 15.43
CA VAL A 249 0.14 -5.59 15.38
C VAL A 249 -0.45 -5.66 16.77
N ILE A 250 -1.73 -5.31 16.90
CA ILE A 250 -2.41 -5.17 18.18
C ILE A 250 -3.56 -6.16 18.33
N ASP A 251 -3.88 -6.52 19.55
CA ASP A 251 -5.17 -7.11 19.88
C ASP A 251 -6.27 -6.06 19.64
N PRO A 252 -7.25 -6.31 18.76
CA PRO A 252 -8.25 -5.30 18.40
C PRO A 252 -9.17 -4.88 19.55
N HIS A 253 -9.31 -5.71 20.59
CA HIS A 253 -10.16 -5.43 21.76
C HIS A 253 -9.42 -4.65 22.84
N THR A 254 -8.18 -5.01 23.11
CA THR A 254 -7.40 -4.38 24.20
C THR A 254 -6.53 -3.22 23.72
N GLY A 255 -6.25 -3.13 22.42
CA GLY A 255 -5.34 -2.14 21.84
C GLY A 255 -3.86 -2.36 22.22
N LYS A 256 -3.51 -3.49 22.82
CA LYS A 256 -2.14 -3.81 23.20
C LYS A 256 -1.43 -4.54 22.07
N ASN A 257 -0.14 -4.26 21.89
CA ASN A 257 0.69 -5.01 20.97
C ASN A 257 0.70 -6.50 21.30
N VAL A 258 0.54 -7.34 20.28
CA VAL A 258 0.70 -8.79 20.41
C VAL A 258 2.15 -9.18 20.16
N PRO A 259 2.62 -10.33 20.70
CA PRO A 259 3.93 -10.85 20.37
C PRO A 259 4.11 -11.11 18.87
N ASP A 260 5.31 -10.88 18.34
CA ASP A 260 5.63 -11.19 16.93
C ASP A 260 5.29 -12.65 16.61
N GLY A 261 4.59 -12.87 15.52
CA GLY A 261 4.08 -14.17 15.08
C GLY A 261 2.65 -14.45 15.49
N GLU A 262 2.09 -13.68 16.41
CA GLU A 262 0.67 -13.74 16.77
C GLU A 262 -0.16 -12.81 15.84
N SER A 263 -1.39 -13.24 15.55
CA SER A 263 -2.30 -12.48 14.69
C SER A 263 -2.99 -11.37 15.47
N GLY A 264 -3.15 -10.23 14.81
CA GLY A 264 -3.87 -9.08 15.34
C GLY A 264 -4.16 -8.06 14.25
N GLU A 265 -4.64 -6.90 14.64
CA GLU A 265 -4.93 -5.80 13.74
C GLU A 265 -3.65 -5.00 13.44
N LEU A 266 -3.43 -4.73 12.16
CA LEU A 266 -2.32 -3.89 11.71
C LEU A 266 -2.59 -2.41 12.04
N VAL A 267 -1.60 -1.79 12.68
CA VAL A 267 -1.55 -0.35 12.95
C VAL A 267 -0.31 0.22 12.27
N VAL A 268 -0.46 1.36 11.61
CA VAL A 268 0.60 1.95 10.81
C VAL A 268 0.90 3.37 11.27
N THR A 269 2.19 3.66 11.43
CA THR A 269 2.73 5.02 11.60
C THR A 269 3.65 5.34 10.42
N THR A 270 3.42 6.46 9.74
CA THR A 270 4.30 6.92 8.67
C THR A 270 5.51 7.66 9.25
N LEU A 271 6.71 7.33 8.80
CA LEU A 271 7.96 7.89 9.35
C LEU A 271 8.47 9.11 8.58
N ARG A 272 8.04 9.28 7.33
CA ARG A 272 8.58 10.30 6.41
C ARG A 272 7.51 11.13 5.73
N LYS A 273 6.24 10.71 5.77
CA LYS A 273 5.14 11.40 5.09
C LYS A 273 4.95 12.81 5.64
N GLN A 274 4.92 13.79 4.75
CA GLN A 274 4.89 15.22 5.10
C GLN A 274 3.48 15.82 5.02
N GLY A 275 2.76 15.57 3.92
CA GLY A 275 1.48 16.23 3.64
C GLY A 275 0.38 15.85 4.62
N ALA A 276 0.26 14.56 4.91
CA ALA A 276 -0.69 14.01 5.87
C ALA A 276 -0.06 12.81 6.61
N PRO A 277 0.84 13.04 7.58
CA PRO A 277 1.41 11.95 8.36
C PRO A 277 0.33 11.24 9.15
N LEU A 278 0.48 9.91 9.30
CA LEU A 278 -0.38 9.09 10.13
C LEU A 278 0.39 8.55 11.33
N ILE A 279 -0.21 8.69 12.50
CA ILE A 279 0.36 8.23 13.77
C ILE A 279 -0.61 7.23 14.37
N ARG A 280 -0.15 5.98 14.56
CA ARG A 280 -0.91 4.87 15.11
C ARG A 280 -2.29 4.70 14.45
N TYR A 281 -2.31 4.65 13.12
CA TYR A 281 -3.52 4.47 12.33
C TYR A 281 -3.95 3.00 12.30
N ARG A 282 -5.15 2.71 12.79
CA ARG A 282 -5.79 1.39 12.74
C ARG A 282 -6.32 1.12 11.34
N THR A 283 -5.77 0.09 10.69
CA THR A 283 -6.17 -0.27 9.32
C THR A 283 -7.41 -1.14 9.27
N HIS A 284 -7.74 -1.78 10.39
CA HIS A 284 -8.71 -2.86 10.52
C HIS A 284 -8.34 -4.14 9.75
N ASP A 285 -7.19 -4.20 9.11
CA ASP A 285 -6.69 -5.40 8.45
C ASP A 285 -6.01 -6.33 9.46
N LEU A 286 -6.34 -7.63 9.40
CA LEU A 286 -5.78 -8.65 10.28
C LEU A 286 -4.58 -9.33 9.62
N THR A 287 -3.46 -9.34 10.32
CA THR A 287 -2.21 -9.98 9.90
C THR A 287 -1.35 -10.33 11.13
N ARG A 288 -0.09 -10.68 10.92
CA ARG A 288 0.93 -10.84 11.96
C ARG A 288 2.30 -10.43 11.43
N LEU A 289 3.18 -9.98 12.31
CA LEU A 289 4.59 -9.76 11.99
C LEU A 289 5.30 -11.12 11.90
N LEU A 290 6.02 -11.35 10.82
CA LEU A 290 6.76 -12.59 10.61
C LEU A 290 8.19 -12.47 11.13
N LYS A 291 8.65 -13.50 11.86
CA LYS A 291 10.03 -13.61 12.36
C LYS A 291 10.96 -14.27 11.34
N GLY A 292 12.24 -14.04 11.53
CA GLY A 292 13.30 -14.68 10.77
C GLY A 292 13.49 -14.13 9.36
N ASP A 293 14.54 -14.61 8.71
CA ASP A 293 14.94 -14.16 7.40
C ASP A 293 14.02 -14.74 6.31
N CYS A 294 13.87 -14.01 5.22
CA CYS A 294 13.21 -14.52 4.03
C CYS A 294 14.23 -15.25 3.14
N PRO A 295 13.86 -16.42 2.58
CA PRO A 295 14.72 -17.11 1.61
C PRO A 295 15.10 -16.26 0.39
N CYS A 296 14.36 -15.19 0.09
CA CYS A 296 14.69 -14.25 -0.98
C CYS A 296 15.96 -13.41 -0.71
N GLY A 297 16.51 -13.47 0.51
CA GLY A 297 17.71 -12.75 0.91
C GLY A 297 17.55 -11.26 1.19
N ARG A 298 16.35 -10.71 1.08
CA ARG A 298 16.08 -9.30 1.41
C ARG A 298 15.94 -9.11 2.91
N SER A 299 16.50 -8.03 3.43
CA SER A 299 16.47 -7.68 4.86
C SER A 299 15.19 -6.97 5.31
N TYR A 300 14.33 -6.56 4.39
CA TYR A 300 13.05 -5.92 4.75
C TYR A 300 12.18 -6.84 5.60
N PRO A 301 11.59 -6.34 6.71
CA PRO A 301 10.69 -7.13 7.53
C PRO A 301 9.43 -7.52 6.76
N ARG A 302 8.66 -8.46 7.32
CA ARG A 302 7.50 -9.01 6.64
C ARG A 302 6.29 -9.05 7.54
N ILE A 303 5.12 -8.86 6.91
CA ILE A 303 3.83 -9.26 7.46
C ILE A 303 3.33 -10.51 6.73
N ASP A 304 2.47 -11.27 7.37
CA ASP A 304 1.77 -12.37 6.72
C ASP A 304 0.72 -11.84 5.73
N THR A 305 0.17 -12.71 4.90
CA THR A 305 -0.99 -12.38 4.08
C THR A 305 -2.15 -11.95 4.97
N LEU A 306 -2.98 -11.04 4.45
CA LEU A 306 -4.13 -10.55 5.21
C LEU A 306 -5.15 -11.66 5.44
N ILE A 307 -5.49 -11.91 6.69
CA ILE A 307 -6.43 -12.95 7.10
C ILE A 307 -7.88 -12.47 6.93
N GLY A 308 -8.12 -11.17 7.18
CA GLY A 308 -9.46 -10.58 7.17
C GLY A 308 -9.45 -9.13 7.60
N ARG A 309 -10.63 -8.61 7.91
CA ARG A 309 -10.80 -7.32 8.56
C ARG A 309 -11.55 -7.48 9.86
N THR A 310 -11.23 -6.62 10.85
CA THR A 310 -11.97 -6.61 12.13
C THR A 310 -13.43 -6.17 11.95
N ASP A 311 -13.72 -5.35 10.93
CA ASP A 311 -15.08 -4.90 10.59
C ASP A 311 -15.97 -6.03 10.04
N ASP A 312 -15.37 -7.10 9.52
CA ASP A 312 -16.06 -8.29 9.00
C ASP A 312 -16.29 -9.38 10.08
N MET A 313 -15.77 -9.17 11.28
CA MET A 313 -15.95 -10.10 12.41
C MET A 313 -17.22 -9.69 13.18
N ILE A 314 -18.31 -10.39 12.89
CA ILE A 314 -19.62 -10.26 13.59
C ILE A 314 -19.62 -11.18 14.82
#